data_563f7f8e82f45e6e9ac0a3b5696ddb9d
#
_entry.id   563f7f8e82f45e6e9ac0a3b5696ddb9d
#
_cell.length_a   1.000
_cell.length_b   1.000
_cell.length_c   1.000
_cell.angle_alpha   90.00
_cell.angle_beta   90.00
_cell.angle_gamma   90.00
#
_symmetry.space_group_name_H-M   'P 1'
#
loop_
_entity.id
_entity.type
_entity.pdbx_description
1 polymer ?
#
loop_
_entity_poly.entity_id
_entity_poly.type
_entity_poly.pdbx_seq_one_letter_code
_entity_poly.pdbx_strand_id
1 'polypeptide(L)'
;MANTLPPNTLATKCVCGESSDPNHALLNLRAGFTIGRHNHLRNVFAKKLNKVCSDVSIEPLLIPITGETFDLKSTITGQGARSDVSARGFWTPMQREFFDIKVTHLNAPSYRQKEPSVVYRLHENGKKRKYNRRIITREY
;
A
#
# COMPACT_ATOMS: atom_id res chain seq x y z
N MET A 1 -14.55 -30.69 23.32
CA MET A 1 -13.06 -30.88 23.38
C MET A 1 -12.44 -29.76 22.59
N ALA A 2 -11.83 -28.80 23.27
CA ALA A 2 -11.17 -27.65 22.60
C ALA A 2 -9.84 -28.15 22.04
N ASN A 3 -9.69 -28.04 20.72
CA ASN A 3 -8.49 -28.39 19.99
C ASN A 3 -7.51 -27.23 20.15
N THR A 4 -6.77 -27.19 21.27
CA THR A 4 -5.69 -26.24 21.49
C THR A 4 -4.49 -26.71 20.68
N LEU A 5 -4.26 -26.06 19.53
CA LEU A 5 -3.00 -26.18 18.81
C LEU A 5 -1.86 -25.75 19.73
N PRO A 6 -0.75 -26.54 19.83
CA PRO A 6 0.37 -26.19 20.67
C PRO A 6 0.97 -24.83 20.18
N PRO A 7 1.35 -23.94 21.11
CA PRO A 7 2.00 -22.70 20.74
C PRO A 7 3.37 -23.04 20.12
N ASN A 8 3.62 -22.56 18.91
CA ASN A 8 4.88 -22.63 18.13
C ASN A 8 5.05 -23.75 17.09
N THR A 9 4.04 -24.27 16.46
CA THR A 9 4.23 -25.01 15.21
C THR A 9 3.90 -24.15 14.00
N LEU A 10 4.74 -23.16 13.71
CA LEU A 10 4.80 -22.60 12.35
C LEU A 10 5.17 -23.74 11.41
N ALA A 11 4.38 -23.95 10.35
CA ALA A 11 4.70 -24.93 9.34
C ALA A 11 6.13 -24.70 8.83
N THR A 12 6.96 -25.72 8.82
CA THR A 12 8.36 -25.62 8.39
C THR A 12 8.51 -25.31 6.90
N LYS A 13 7.46 -25.55 6.13
CA LYS A 13 7.40 -25.23 4.69
C LYS A 13 6.18 -24.39 4.37
N CYS A 14 6.40 -23.38 3.54
CA CYS A 14 5.34 -22.59 2.93
C CYS A 14 4.63 -23.41 1.83
N VAL A 15 3.39 -23.05 1.53
CA VAL A 15 2.62 -23.62 0.39
C VAL A 15 3.36 -23.49 -0.96
N CYS A 16 4.30 -22.56 -1.09
CA CYS A 16 5.15 -22.41 -2.27
C CYS A 16 6.32 -23.40 -2.33
N GLY A 17 6.51 -24.25 -1.30
CA GLY A 17 7.58 -25.25 -1.20
C GLY A 17 8.85 -24.77 -0.49
N GLU A 18 9.03 -23.48 -0.32
CA GLU A 18 10.19 -22.88 0.36
C GLU A 18 10.10 -23.00 1.89
N SER A 19 11.24 -22.83 2.55
CA SER A 19 11.30 -22.79 4.03
C SER A 19 10.43 -21.66 4.56
N SER A 20 9.63 -21.98 5.59
CA SER A 20 8.74 -21.02 6.24
C SER A 20 9.51 -20.26 7.32
N ASP A 21 10.07 -19.11 6.98
CA ASP A 21 10.67 -18.17 7.91
C ASP A 21 9.98 -16.79 7.83
N PRO A 22 10.16 -15.91 8.81
CA PRO A 22 9.52 -14.59 8.82
C PRO A 22 9.84 -13.73 7.59
N ASN A 23 11.08 -13.80 7.07
CA ASN A 23 11.47 -13.06 5.89
C ASN A 23 10.77 -13.61 4.64
N HIS A 24 10.69 -14.93 4.50
CA HIS A 24 9.96 -15.58 3.42
C HIS A 24 8.47 -15.19 3.45
N ALA A 25 7.84 -15.23 4.62
CA ALA A 25 6.44 -14.83 4.78
C ALA A 25 6.19 -13.35 4.38
N LEU A 26 7.15 -12.48 4.66
CA LEU A 26 7.08 -11.06 4.31
C LEU A 26 7.36 -10.77 2.82
N LEU A 27 8.16 -11.61 2.16
CA LEU A 27 8.59 -11.42 0.77
C LEU A 27 7.79 -12.25 -0.24
N ASN A 28 7.05 -13.26 0.23
CA ASN A 28 6.35 -14.18 -0.65
C ASN A 28 5.24 -13.49 -1.44
N LEU A 29 5.46 -13.32 -2.74
CA LEU A 29 4.50 -12.71 -3.67
C LEU A 29 3.40 -13.69 -4.10
N ARG A 30 3.65 -14.99 -4.05
CA ARG A 30 2.74 -16.02 -4.60
C ARG A 30 1.48 -16.21 -3.78
N ALA A 31 1.55 -15.99 -2.48
CA ALA A 31 0.42 -16.23 -1.57
C ALA A 31 -0.47 -14.98 -1.34
N GLY A 32 -0.25 -13.88 -2.06
CA GLY A 32 -1.04 -12.65 -1.89
C GLY A 32 -0.88 -11.93 -0.55
N PHE A 33 0.03 -12.39 0.31
CA PHE A 33 0.25 -11.79 1.64
C PHE A 33 0.65 -10.32 1.58
N THR A 34 1.43 -9.93 0.57
CA THR A 34 1.83 -8.53 0.38
C THR A 34 0.62 -7.64 0.08
N ILE A 35 -0.30 -8.10 -0.75
CA ILE A 35 -1.54 -7.39 -1.09
C ILE A 35 -2.48 -7.36 0.13
N GLY A 36 -2.68 -8.49 0.79
CA GLY A 36 -3.52 -8.59 1.99
C GLY A 36 -3.03 -7.66 3.10
N ARG A 37 -1.73 -7.62 3.36
CA ARG A 37 -1.12 -6.73 4.35
C ARG A 37 -1.27 -5.25 3.97
N HIS A 38 -1.05 -4.90 2.72
CA HIS A 38 -1.27 -3.55 2.22
C HIS A 38 -2.73 -3.13 2.41
N ASN A 39 -3.68 -3.95 1.97
CA ASN A 39 -5.11 -3.68 2.09
C ASN A 39 -5.55 -3.55 3.55
N HIS A 40 -5.02 -4.39 4.43
CA HIS A 40 -5.29 -4.29 5.87
C HIS A 40 -4.84 -2.94 6.43
N LEU A 41 -3.59 -2.53 6.17
CA LEU A 41 -3.07 -1.25 6.63
C LEU A 41 -3.85 -0.06 6.06
N ARG A 42 -4.20 -0.10 4.77
CA ARG A 42 -5.05 0.90 4.12
C ARG A 42 -6.40 1.04 4.83
N ASN A 43 -7.06 -0.08 5.11
CA ASN A 43 -8.36 -0.08 5.75
C ASN A 43 -8.29 0.42 7.20
N VAL A 44 -7.26 0.02 7.95
CA VAL A 44 -7.02 0.53 9.31
C VAL A 44 -6.77 2.03 9.29
N PHE A 45 -5.96 2.52 8.36
CA PHE A 45 -5.68 3.94 8.20
C PHE A 45 -6.94 4.74 7.84
N ALA A 46 -7.72 4.30 6.86
CA ALA A 46 -9.01 4.91 6.51
C ALA A 46 -9.97 4.97 7.70
N LYS A 47 -10.04 3.88 8.49
CA LYS A 47 -10.86 3.84 9.72
C LYS A 47 -10.39 4.86 10.77
N LYS A 48 -9.09 5.12 10.87
CA LYS A 48 -8.56 6.17 11.76
C LYS A 48 -8.88 7.56 11.24
N LEU A 49 -8.72 7.81 9.94
CA LEU A 49 -9.09 9.07 9.32
C LEU A 49 -10.57 9.41 9.50
N ASN A 50 -11.46 8.44 9.40
CA ASN A 50 -12.91 8.64 9.63
C ASN A 50 -13.27 9.16 11.04
N LYS A 51 -12.33 9.12 12.00
CA LYS A 51 -12.55 9.67 13.34
C LYS A 51 -12.24 11.16 13.46
N VAL A 52 -11.43 11.69 12.56
CA VAL A 52 -10.89 13.06 12.64
C VAL A 52 -11.09 13.87 11.36
N CYS A 53 -11.42 13.22 10.25
CA CYS A 53 -11.62 13.83 8.94
C CYS A 53 -13.03 13.55 8.43
N SER A 54 -13.46 14.31 7.45
CA SER A 54 -14.69 14.07 6.69
C SER A 54 -14.40 13.47 5.31
N ASP A 55 -15.44 12.90 4.68
CA ASP A 55 -15.41 12.45 3.29
C ASP A 55 -14.22 11.52 2.97
N VAL A 56 -14.02 10.51 3.84
CA VAL A 56 -12.97 9.51 3.67
C VAL A 56 -13.38 8.51 2.61
N SER A 57 -12.52 8.31 1.60
CA SER A 57 -12.75 7.36 0.51
C SER A 57 -11.54 6.45 0.32
N ILE A 58 -11.82 5.17 0.10
CA ILE A 58 -10.81 4.14 -0.21
C ILE A 58 -10.72 3.98 -1.73
N GLU A 59 -9.50 3.92 -2.24
CA GLU A 59 -9.17 3.81 -3.67
C GLU A 59 -9.86 4.88 -4.56
N PRO A 60 -9.84 6.17 -4.16
CA PRO A 60 -10.44 7.22 -4.97
C PRO A 60 -9.73 7.31 -6.33
N LEU A 61 -10.52 7.49 -7.38
CA LEU A 61 -10.00 7.76 -8.71
C LEU A 61 -9.33 9.14 -8.74
N LEU A 62 -8.16 9.20 -9.33
CA LEU A 62 -7.45 10.44 -9.62
C LEU A 62 -7.82 10.94 -11.03
N ILE A 63 -7.60 12.22 -11.29
CA ILE A 63 -7.86 12.81 -12.61
C ILE A 63 -6.99 12.08 -13.66
N PRO A 64 -7.58 11.62 -14.77
CA PRO A 64 -6.82 11.04 -15.86
C PRO A 64 -5.95 12.10 -16.54
N ILE A 65 -4.74 11.71 -16.92
CA ILE A 65 -3.86 12.54 -17.75
C ILE A 65 -4.07 12.12 -19.20
N THR A 66 -4.30 13.08 -20.10
CA THR A 66 -4.47 12.81 -21.53
C THR A 66 -3.28 12.02 -22.11
N GLY A 67 -3.56 10.95 -22.84
CA GLY A 67 -2.53 10.08 -23.45
C GLY A 67 -1.89 9.07 -22.50
N GLU A 68 -2.44 8.88 -21.29
CA GLU A 68 -1.93 7.91 -20.35
C GLU A 68 -2.32 6.48 -20.74
N THR A 69 -1.32 5.60 -20.79
CA THR A 69 -1.53 4.15 -20.94
C THR A 69 -1.30 3.48 -19.58
N PHE A 70 -2.18 2.56 -19.21
CA PHE A 70 -2.05 1.76 -17.99
C PHE A 70 -1.66 0.34 -18.36
N ASP A 71 -0.52 -0.12 -17.84
CA ASP A 71 -0.21 -1.54 -17.83
C ASP A 71 -1.13 -2.23 -16.80
N LEU A 72 -2.26 -2.72 -17.29
CA LEU A 72 -3.22 -3.46 -16.47
C LEU A 72 -2.60 -4.82 -16.11
N LYS A 73 -2.12 -4.94 -14.89
CA LYS A 73 -1.83 -6.26 -14.32
C LYS A 73 -3.16 -6.97 -14.08
N SER A 74 -3.19 -8.29 -14.24
CA SER A 74 -4.38 -9.15 -14.20
C SER A 74 -5.30 -8.96 -12.97
N THR A 75 -4.84 -8.30 -11.92
CA THR A 75 -5.60 -7.99 -10.70
C THR A 75 -6.21 -6.58 -10.69
N ILE A 76 -5.89 -5.73 -11.68
CA ILE A 76 -6.37 -4.35 -11.76
C ILE A 76 -7.36 -4.26 -12.92
N THR A 77 -8.64 -4.36 -12.62
CA THR A 77 -9.72 -4.30 -13.62
C THR A 77 -10.21 -2.88 -13.90
N GLY A 78 -9.73 -1.87 -13.15
CA GLY A 78 -10.18 -0.47 -13.29
C GLY A 78 -9.23 0.37 -14.14
N GLN A 79 -9.75 0.99 -15.20
CA GLN A 79 -9.04 2.03 -15.94
C GLN A 79 -8.96 3.30 -15.08
N GLY A 80 -7.74 3.72 -14.73
CA GLY A 80 -7.50 4.97 -14.03
C GLY A 80 -6.52 4.83 -12.85
N ALA A 81 -5.76 5.89 -12.62
CA ALA A 81 -4.90 5.94 -11.44
C ALA A 81 -5.74 6.15 -10.18
N ARG A 82 -5.35 5.47 -9.12
CA ARG A 82 -5.98 5.58 -7.80
C ARG A 82 -4.93 5.86 -6.76
N SER A 83 -5.27 6.64 -5.73
CA SER A 83 -4.55 6.64 -4.46
C SER A 83 -5.17 5.60 -3.51
N ASP A 84 -4.49 5.28 -2.42
CA ASP A 84 -5.02 4.29 -1.48
C ASP A 84 -6.19 4.82 -0.66
N VAL A 85 -6.08 6.06 -0.18
CA VAL A 85 -7.13 6.73 0.63
C VAL A 85 -7.16 8.21 0.27
N SER A 86 -8.33 8.83 0.34
CA SER A 86 -8.46 10.28 0.43
C SER A 86 -9.32 10.65 1.63
N ALA A 87 -9.09 11.83 2.17
CA ALA A 87 -9.88 12.41 3.25
C ALA A 87 -9.93 13.92 3.09
N ARG A 88 -10.86 14.58 3.79
CA ARG A 88 -10.98 16.03 3.80
C ARG A 88 -10.71 16.55 5.20
N GLY A 89 -9.84 17.57 5.30
CA GLY A 89 -9.58 18.28 6.55
C GLY A 89 -8.51 17.65 7.44
N PHE A 90 -7.53 16.94 6.87
CA PHE A 90 -6.44 16.36 7.63
C PHE A 90 -5.36 17.41 7.97
N TRP A 91 -4.83 18.12 6.98
CA TRP A 91 -3.86 19.20 7.16
C TRP A 91 -4.52 20.57 7.18
N THR A 92 -5.43 20.79 6.25
CA THR A 92 -6.14 22.08 6.05
C THR A 92 -7.63 21.84 6.08
N PRO A 93 -8.43 22.61 6.85
CA PRO A 93 -9.86 22.49 6.87
C PRO A 93 -10.45 22.57 5.45
N MET A 94 -11.40 21.69 5.13
CA MET A 94 -12.10 21.59 3.86
C MET A 94 -11.27 21.15 2.64
N GLN A 95 -9.95 21.11 2.72
CA GLN A 95 -9.09 20.60 1.65
C GLN A 95 -9.13 19.07 1.60
N ARG A 96 -9.07 18.50 0.40
CA ARG A 96 -8.99 17.06 0.18
C ARG A 96 -7.53 16.64 0.03
N GLU A 97 -7.11 15.73 0.87
CA GLU A 97 -5.79 15.13 0.84
C GLU A 97 -5.87 13.70 0.30
N PHE A 98 -4.78 13.29 -0.37
CA PHE A 98 -4.61 11.95 -0.91
C PHE A 98 -3.42 11.26 -0.25
N PHE A 99 -3.64 10.04 0.18
CA PHE A 99 -2.66 9.22 0.88
C PHE A 99 -2.35 7.97 0.06
N ASP A 100 -1.07 7.63 -0.02
CA ASP A 100 -0.61 6.42 -0.69
C ASP A 100 0.32 5.66 0.25
N ILE A 101 -0.06 4.42 0.56
CA ILE A 101 0.58 3.58 1.55
C ILE A 101 1.59 2.67 0.86
N LYS A 102 2.81 2.66 1.36
CA LYS A 102 3.87 1.77 0.88
C LYS A 102 4.39 0.91 2.02
N VAL A 103 4.11 -0.37 1.95
CA VAL A 103 4.72 -1.36 2.86
C VAL A 103 6.06 -1.79 2.28
N THR A 104 7.14 -1.57 3.05
CA THR A 104 8.50 -1.88 2.61
C THR A 104 9.18 -2.83 3.58
N HIS A 105 9.76 -3.90 3.07
CA HIS A 105 10.60 -4.81 3.84
C HIS A 105 12.06 -4.43 3.61
N LEU A 106 12.69 -3.82 4.62
CA LEU A 106 14.06 -3.29 4.51
C LEU A 106 15.12 -4.37 4.32
N ASN A 107 14.86 -5.59 4.82
CA ASN A 107 15.77 -6.73 4.64
C ASN A 107 15.62 -7.41 3.26
N ALA A 108 14.76 -6.91 2.37
CA ALA A 108 14.68 -7.42 1.00
C ALA A 108 16.04 -7.27 0.29
N PRO A 109 16.44 -8.21 -0.58
CA PRO A 109 17.73 -8.17 -1.27
C PRO A 109 18.04 -6.84 -1.95
N SER A 110 17.02 -6.15 -2.48
CA SER A 110 17.14 -4.85 -3.15
C SER A 110 17.37 -3.67 -2.19
N TYR A 111 17.16 -3.84 -0.88
CA TYR A 111 17.23 -2.76 0.12
C TYR A 111 18.19 -3.01 1.27
N ARG A 112 18.55 -4.26 1.57
CA ARG A 112 19.35 -4.63 2.76
C ARG A 112 20.71 -3.94 2.88
N GLN A 113 21.24 -3.41 1.77
CA GLN A 113 22.51 -2.66 1.74
C GLN A 113 22.33 -1.14 1.72
N LYS A 114 21.08 -0.67 1.85
CA LYS A 114 20.75 0.75 1.81
C LYS A 114 20.27 1.23 3.17
N GLU A 115 20.65 2.43 3.52
CA GLU A 115 20.09 3.11 4.69
C GLU A 115 18.56 3.26 4.56
N PRO A 116 17.79 3.01 5.62
CA PRO A 116 16.33 3.12 5.59
C PRO A 116 15.83 4.46 5.06
N SER A 117 16.47 5.56 5.42
CA SER A 117 16.16 6.91 4.96
C SER A 117 16.25 7.06 3.43
N VAL A 118 17.24 6.41 2.82
CA VAL A 118 17.41 6.38 1.36
C VAL A 118 16.29 5.60 0.70
N VAL A 119 15.91 4.45 1.27
CA VAL A 119 14.81 3.62 0.75
C VAL A 119 13.49 4.39 0.80
N TYR A 120 13.20 5.05 1.91
CA TYR A 120 11.97 5.85 2.05
C TYR A 120 11.93 7.02 1.06
N ARG A 121 13.04 7.74 0.88
CA ARG A 121 13.15 8.84 -0.09
C ARG A 121 12.97 8.36 -1.53
N LEU A 122 13.50 7.20 -1.88
CA LEU A 122 13.29 6.59 -3.21
C LEU A 122 11.79 6.31 -3.47
N HIS A 123 11.10 5.75 -2.48
CA HIS A 123 9.67 5.48 -2.59
C HIS A 123 8.85 6.77 -2.66
N GLU A 124 9.14 7.74 -1.80
CA GLU A 124 8.48 9.04 -1.78
C GLU A 124 8.63 9.75 -3.14
N ASN A 125 9.83 9.86 -3.66
CA ASN A 125 10.10 10.48 -4.96
C ASN A 125 9.41 9.76 -6.11
N GLY A 126 9.34 8.42 -6.06
CA GLY A 126 8.59 7.62 -7.03
C GLY A 126 7.10 7.93 -7.02
N LYS A 127 6.52 8.09 -5.83
CA LYS A 127 5.11 8.44 -5.66
C LYS A 127 4.82 9.88 -6.07
N LYS A 128 5.65 10.83 -5.68
CA LYS A 128 5.54 12.25 -6.10
C LYS A 128 5.52 12.36 -7.63
N ARG A 129 6.46 11.72 -8.31
CA ARG A 129 6.49 11.72 -9.79
C ARG A 129 5.21 11.14 -10.41
N LYS A 130 4.65 10.10 -9.80
CA LYS A 130 3.43 9.45 -10.30
C LYS A 130 2.16 10.29 -10.10
N TYR A 131 2.06 11.01 -8.99
CA TYR A 131 0.79 11.60 -8.56
C TYR A 131 0.74 13.12 -8.61
N ASN A 132 1.86 13.85 -8.53
CA ASN A 132 1.86 15.31 -8.42
C ASN A 132 1.03 16.00 -9.50
N ARG A 133 1.20 15.62 -10.77
CA ARG A 133 0.45 16.23 -11.87
C ARG A 133 -1.08 16.08 -11.73
N ARG A 134 -1.53 14.99 -11.12
CA ARG A 134 -2.96 14.66 -10.96
C ARG A 134 -3.60 15.37 -9.77
N ILE A 135 -2.82 15.66 -8.75
CA ILE A 135 -3.29 16.28 -7.51
C ILE A 135 -3.27 17.79 -7.66
N ILE A 136 -2.20 18.36 -8.19
CA ILE A 136 -2.03 19.81 -8.36
C ILE A 136 -3.05 20.39 -9.34
N THR A 137 -3.46 19.66 -10.38
CA THR A 137 -4.45 20.14 -11.37
C THR A 137 -5.87 20.29 -10.78
N ARG A 138 -6.10 19.84 -9.55
CA ARG A 138 -7.42 19.89 -8.89
C ARG A 138 -7.61 21.11 -7.98
N GLU A 139 -6.58 21.89 -7.73
CA GLU A 139 -6.59 23.03 -6.79
C GLU A 139 -6.86 24.39 -7.46
N TYR A 140 -7.23 24.40 -8.76
CA TYR A 140 -7.58 25.62 -9.48
C TYR A 140 -8.97 25.53 -10.12
#